data_abd34e49b9d7151234aca958d19efdc5
#
_entry.id   abd34e49b9d7151234aca958d19efdc5
#
_cell.length_a   1.000
_cell.length_b   1.000
_cell.length_c   1.000
_cell.angle_alpha   90.00
_cell.angle_beta   90.00
_cell.angle_gamma   90.00
#
_symmetry.space_group_name_H-M   'P 1'
#
loop_
_entity.id
_entity.type
_entity.pdbx_description
1 polymer ?
#
loop_
_entity_poly.entity_id
_entity_poly.type
_entity_poly.pdbx_seq_one_letter_code
_entity_poly.pdbx_strand_id
1 'polypeptide(L)'
;MRFSKKNFLLGAALLFLGTALGFGLGNFFGAAPLIGCRENDLTPVPDTEFLTPAPSSEPAVSQPPAPPEKWVCLTFDDGPSKTTPAVLEALNNAGVKATFFVVATGYNEKYLPLLAEASAAGHQIALHSASHEYSDIYCGSDAYWQDIALLKQRVSPYINAESIRYLRFPGGSTNTVSRRYGGKGLMKQLKSEVEQKGYQWVDWNVCAEDAVGGKPSASTIFRNVVRETGEQTQCIVLMHDSSSTRTTAEALPDIIAWYKDNGFAFCTVEQVVPLP
;
A
#
# COMPACT_ATOMS: atom_id res chain seq x y z
N MET A 1 -44.08 -18.27 -22.42
CA MET A 1 -44.06 -17.26 -23.54
C MET A 1 -42.61 -17.06 -23.98
N ARG A 2 -42.33 -17.44 -25.22
CA ARG A 2 -41.05 -17.28 -25.92
C ARG A 2 -40.98 -15.90 -26.54
N PHE A 3 -39.84 -15.17 -26.40
CA PHE A 3 -39.33 -14.15 -27.35
C PHE A 3 -37.81 -14.18 -27.25
N SER A 4 -37.14 -14.67 -28.19
CA SER A 4 -36.70 -14.32 -29.54
C SER A 4 -35.50 -13.35 -29.55
N LYS A 5 -34.39 -13.92 -30.05
CA LYS A 5 -33.10 -13.28 -30.41
C LYS A 5 -33.34 -12.22 -31.51
N LYS A 6 -32.60 -11.10 -31.49
CA LYS A 6 -32.18 -10.42 -32.70
C LYS A 6 -30.77 -9.81 -32.54
N ASN A 7 -29.93 -10.20 -33.45
CA ASN A 7 -28.60 -9.72 -33.76
C ASN A 7 -28.59 -8.24 -34.19
N PHE A 8 -27.51 -7.54 -33.86
CA PHE A 8 -27.03 -6.45 -34.68
C PHE A 8 -25.50 -6.50 -34.75
N LEU A 9 -25.05 -6.86 -35.94
CA LEU A 9 -23.68 -6.70 -36.45
C LEU A 9 -23.62 -5.39 -37.23
N LEU A 10 -22.45 -4.85 -37.36
CA LEU A 10 -21.81 -3.85 -38.26
C LEU A 10 -21.26 -2.70 -37.44
N GLY A 11 -19.98 -2.39 -37.40
CA GLY A 11 -18.94 -2.47 -38.44
C GLY A 11 -18.44 -1.06 -38.71
N ALA A 12 -17.16 -0.80 -38.36
CA ALA A 12 -16.37 0.16 -39.13
C ALA A 12 -14.89 0.11 -38.66
N ALA A 13 -14.08 -0.51 -39.50
CA ALA A 13 -12.64 -0.33 -39.51
C ALA A 13 -12.30 1.02 -40.10
N LEU A 14 -11.40 1.77 -39.48
CA LEU A 14 -10.72 2.90 -40.12
C LEU A 14 -9.22 2.74 -39.95
N LEU A 15 -8.60 2.28 -41.02
CA LEU A 15 -7.19 2.41 -41.30
C LEU A 15 -6.80 3.87 -41.41
N PHE A 16 -5.75 4.31 -40.75
CA PHE A 16 -4.96 5.46 -41.20
C PHE A 16 -3.50 5.00 -41.37
N LEU A 17 -3.15 4.92 -42.67
CA LEU A 17 -1.78 4.97 -43.18
C LEU A 17 -1.33 6.44 -43.23
N GLY A 18 -0.07 6.69 -42.99
CA GLY A 18 0.57 7.96 -43.37
C GLY A 18 1.81 8.20 -42.53
N THR A 19 2.86 7.88 -43.01
CA THR A 19 3.98 8.33 -43.87
C THR A 19 5.19 8.75 -43.05
N ALA A 20 6.24 7.97 -43.27
CA ALA A 20 7.62 8.30 -42.88
C ALA A 20 8.14 9.47 -43.75
N LEU A 21 8.84 10.38 -43.11
CA LEU A 21 9.83 11.26 -43.77
C LEU A 21 10.99 11.46 -42.82
N GLY A 22 12.12 10.91 -43.22
CA GLY A 22 13.42 11.13 -42.61
C GLY A 22 14.05 12.44 -43.11
N PHE A 23 15.07 12.85 -42.43
CA PHE A 23 16.21 13.75 -42.72
C PHE A 23 16.74 14.17 -41.35
N GLY A 24 18.01 14.18 -41.03
CA GLY A 24 19.25 14.07 -41.77
C GLY A 24 20.38 14.29 -40.76
N LEU A 25 21.49 13.68 -41.06
CA LEU A 25 22.78 13.71 -40.34
C LEU A 25 23.31 15.10 -40.11
N GLY A 26 23.91 15.34 -38.94
CA GLY A 26 24.73 16.52 -38.66
C GLY A 26 25.77 16.21 -37.58
N ASN A 27 26.89 15.61 -37.99
CA ASN A 27 28.13 15.53 -37.20
C ASN A 27 28.73 16.93 -37.02
N PHE A 28 29.00 17.35 -35.78
CA PHE A 28 29.97 18.38 -35.50
C PHE A 28 30.96 17.89 -34.44
N PHE A 29 32.13 17.49 -34.93
CA PHE A 29 33.35 17.38 -34.14
C PHE A 29 33.92 18.81 -33.97
N GLY A 30 33.99 19.30 -32.74
CA GLY A 30 34.75 20.48 -32.38
C GLY A 30 35.89 20.07 -31.45
N ALA A 31 37.09 20.00 -31.97
CA ALA A 31 38.31 19.80 -31.20
C ALA A 31 38.70 21.13 -30.52
N ALA A 32 38.91 21.11 -29.20
CA ALA A 32 39.56 22.20 -28.47
C ALA A 32 41.07 21.93 -28.31
N PRO A 33 41.92 22.95 -28.38
CA PRO A 33 43.38 22.78 -28.47
C PRO A 33 44.02 22.50 -27.11
N LEU A 34 45.04 21.65 -27.14
CA LEU A 34 45.99 21.38 -26.07
C LEU A 34 46.85 22.62 -25.81
N ILE A 35 46.82 23.15 -24.60
CA ILE A 35 47.77 24.17 -24.11
C ILE A 35 48.86 23.41 -23.34
N GLY A 36 50.09 23.65 -23.78
CA GLY A 36 51.30 22.95 -23.37
C GLY A 36 51.69 23.19 -21.90
N CYS A 37 52.28 22.17 -21.34
CA CYS A 37 53.03 22.21 -20.09
C CYS A 37 54.29 23.05 -20.25
N ARG A 38 54.49 24.01 -19.35
CA ARG A 38 55.81 24.58 -19.07
C ARG A 38 56.37 23.95 -17.80
N GLU A 39 57.48 23.25 -17.94
CA GLU A 39 58.37 22.88 -16.84
C GLU A 39 59.09 24.14 -16.31
N ASN A 40 59.38 24.05 -15.01
CA ASN A 40 60.35 24.75 -14.20
C ASN A 40 59.77 25.80 -13.24
N ASP A 41 59.72 25.41 -11.97
CA ASP A 41 60.53 25.98 -10.89
C ASP A 41 60.31 25.18 -9.60
N LEU A 42 61.32 24.38 -9.26
CA LEU A 42 61.42 23.69 -7.98
C LEU A 42 62.09 24.63 -6.97
N THR A 43 61.32 25.18 -6.05
CA THR A 43 61.83 25.67 -4.77
C THR A 43 61.45 24.69 -3.67
N PRO A 44 62.38 24.31 -2.78
CA PRO A 44 62.09 23.37 -1.71
C PRO A 44 61.24 24.06 -0.63
N VAL A 45 60.09 23.46 -0.31
CA VAL A 45 59.26 23.85 0.81
C VAL A 45 59.73 23.08 2.06
N PRO A 46 59.89 23.72 3.24
CA PRO A 46 60.37 23.07 4.45
C PRO A 46 59.30 22.08 4.98
N ASP A 47 59.79 20.98 5.58
CA ASP A 47 59.03 19.92 6.23
C ASP A 47 58.00 20.48 7.21
N THR A 48 56.74 20.42 6.83
CA THR A 48 55.64 20.63 7.76
C THR A 48 55.23 19.25 8.27
N GLU A 49 55.36 19.04 9.57
CA GLU A 49 54.88 17.89 10.30
C GLU A 49 53.44 17.57 9.90
N PHE A 50 53.24 16.35 9.40
CA PHE A 50 51.92 15.79 9.18
C PHE A 50 51.24 15.56 10.55
N LEU A 51 50.40 16.51 10.95
CA LEU A 51 49.44 16.28 12.00
C LEU A 51 48.42 15.24 11.47
N THR A 52 48.51 14.02 11.98
CA THR A 52 47.48 12.99 11.77
C THR A 52 46.13 13.55 12.22
N PRO A 53 45.12 13.61 11.34
CA PRO A 53 43.76 14.01 11.79
C PRO A 53 43.28 12.98 12.81
N ALA A 54 42.80 13.47 13.95
CA ALA A 54 42.14 12.67 14.94
C ALA A 54 40.96 11.89 14.29
N PRO A 55 40.66 10.65 14.70
CA PRO A 55 39.53 9.90 14.14
C PRO A 55 38.26 10.70 14.38
N SER A 56 37.67 11.19 13.28
CA SER A 56 36.33 11.76 13.28
C SER A 56 35.37 10.69 13.78
N SER A 57 34.82 10.87 14.96
CA SER A 57 33.72 10.06 15.45
C SER A 57 32.51 10.37 14.57
N GLU A 58 32.24 9.51 13.58
CA GLU A 58 30.96 9.52 12.87
C GLU A 58 29.84 9.41 13.91
N PRO A 59 28.80 10.25 13.82
CA PRO A 59 27.67 10.10 14.70
C PRO A 59 27.09 8.70 14.48
N ALA A 60 27.05 7.89 15.53
CA ALA A 60 26.43 6.57 15.51
C ALA A 60 25.00 6.74 14.95
N VAL A 61 24.75 6.17 13.78
CA VAL A 61 23.40 6.05 13.24
C VAL A 61 22.62 5.22 14.27
N SER A 62 21.78 5.90 15.04
CA SER A 62 20.92 5.23 16.01
C SER A 62 19.99 4.30 15.24
N GLN A 63 20.13 3.00 15.46
CA GLN A 63 19.20 2.01 14.96
C GLN A 63 17.78 2.39 15.45
N PRO A 64 16.75 2.29 14.62
CA PRO A 64 15.38 2.49 15.07
C PRO A 64 15.12 1.60 16.31
N PRO A 65 14.40 2.08 17.31
CA PRO A 65 14.08 1.30 18.47
C PRO A 65 13.38 0.00 18.06
N ALA A 66 13.73 -1.11 18.68
CA ALA A 66 13.06 -2.39 18.44
C ALA A 66 11.55 -2.23 18.69
N PRO A 67 10.69 -2.88 17.89
CA PRO A 67 9.25 -2.83 18.09
C PRO A 67 8.92 -3.33 19.51
N PRO A 68 7.86 -2.77 20.14
CA PRO A 68 7.45 -3.19 21.48
C PRO A 68 7.09 -4.68 21.49
N GLU A 69 7.28 -5.35 22.62
CA GLU A 69 6.97 -6.80 22.75
C GLU A 69 5.49 -7.09 22.49
N LYS A 70 4.61 -6.14 22.82
CA LYS A 70 3.15 -6.24 22.70
C LYS A 70 2.63 -5.10 21.85
N TRP A 71 2.14 -5.42 20.65
CA TRP A 71 1.65 -4.40 19.71
C TRP A 71 0.41 -4.84 18.95
N VAL A 72 -0.35 -3.86 18.49
CA VAL A 72 -1.52 -4.04 17.63
C VAL A 72 -1.49 -3.08 16.45
N CYS A 73 -1.70 -3.61 15.24
CA CYS A 73 -2.04 -2.86 14.05
C CYS A 73 -3.54 -2.97 13.80
N LEU A 74 -4.26 -1.87 13.96
CA LEU A 74 -5.64 -1.79 13.48
C LEU A 74 -5.61 -1.58 11.97
N THR A 75 -6.26 -2.46 11.21
CA THR A 75 -6.27 -2.38 9.75
C THR A 75 -7.70 -2.36 9.23
N PHE A 76 -7.94 -1.54 8.19
CA PHE A 76 -9.23 -1.33 7.58
C PHE A 76 -9.15 -1.60 6.08
N ASP A 77 -10.00 -2.50 5.56
CA ASP A 77 -10.11 -2.84 4.16
C ASP A 77 -11.34 -2.15 3.52
N ASP A 78 -11.35 -2.04 2.19
CA ASP A 78 -12.49 -1.63 1.35
C ASP A 78 -12.95 -0.16 1.47
N GLY A 79 -12.21 0.67 2.20
CA GLY A 79 -12.39 2.11 2.20
C GLY A 79 -11.63 2.82 1.05
N PRO A 80 -11.76 4.16 0.97
CA PRO A 80 -12.59 5.01 1.80
C PRO A 80 -14.08 4.99 1.42
N SER A 81 -14.92 5.22 2.41
CA SER A 81 -16.37 5.27 2.22
C SER A 81 -17.04 6.33 3.12
N LYS A 82 -18.38 6.34 3.16
CA LYS A 82 -19.14 7.16 4.13
C LYS A 82 -18.86 6.77 5.61
N THR A 83 -18.27 5.61 5.86
CA THR A 83 -17.90 5.12 7.21
C THR A 83 -16.54 5.67 7.65
N THR A 84 -15.64 5.91 6.70
CA THR A 84 -14.26 6.35 6.95
C THR A 84 -14.14 7.58 7.85
N PRO A 85 -14.95 8.66 7.71
CA PRO A 85 -14.86 9.81 8.60
C PRO A 85 -15.04 9.45 10.08
N ALA A 86 -16.01 8.57 10.41
CA ALA A 86 -16.25 8.16 11.78
C ALA A 86 -15.11 7.27 12.33
N VAL A 87 -14.48 6.44 11.46
CA VAL A 87 -13.28 5.68 11.82
C VAL A 87 -12.11 6.62 12.12
N LEU A 88 -11.85 7.59 11.26
CA LEU A 88 -10.78 8.59 11.45
C LEU A 88 -11.00 9.41 12.72
N GLU A 89 -12.24 9.82 13.00
CA GLU A 89 -12.60 10.54 14.22
C GLU A 89 -12.27 9.71 15.47
N ALA A 90 -12.68 8.44 15.51
CA ALA A 90 -12.42 7.56 16.65
C ALA A 90 -10.91 7.34 16.87
N LEU A 91 -10.14 7.12 15.81
CA LEU A 91 -8.68 6.94 15.86
C LEU A 91 -7.99 8.23 16.36
N ASN A 92 -8.37 9.39 15.82
CA ASN A 92 -7.79 10.69 16.18
C ASN A 92 -8.10 11.07 17.62
N ASN A 93 -9.35 10.87 18.07
CA ASN A 93 -9.76 11.12 19.46
C ASN A 93 -8.97 10.26 20.45
N ALA A 94 -8.63 9.03 20.05
CA ALA A 94 -7.84 8.11 20.85
C ALA A 94 -6.32 8.34 20.74
N GLY A 95 -5.86 9.17 19.79
CA GLY A 95 -4.44 9.41 19.51
C GLY A 95 -3.70 8.21 18.95
N VAL A 96 -4.38 7.28 18.26
CA VAL A 96 -3.79 6.07 17.70
C VAL A 96 -3.75 6.12 16.18
N LYS A 97 -2.80 5.40 15.58
CA LYS A 97 -2.66 5.30 14.12
C LYS A 97 -3.07 3.90 13.65
N ALA A 98 -3.48 3.83 12.38
CA ALA A 98 -3.96 2.61 11.74
C ALA A 98 -3.43 2.51 10.31
N THR A 99 -3.65 1.36 9.68
CA THR A 99 -3.35 1.13 8.27
C THR A 99 -4.64 0.90 7.48
N PHE A 100 -4.80 1.59 6.37
CA PHE A 100 -5.95 1.47 5.48
C PHE A 100 -5.53 0.79 4.17
N PHE A 101 -6.08 -0.37 3.89
CA PHE A 101 -5.94 -1.09 2.61
C PHE A 101 -7.08 -0.65 1.68
N VAL A 102 -6.75 0.30 0.81
CA VAL A 102 -7.76 1.09 0.12
C VAL A 102 -8.20 0.50 -1.22
N VAL A 103 -9.44 0.79 -1.58
CA VAL A 103 -10.02 0.51 -2.90
C VAL A 103 -10.36 1.81 -3.63
N ALA A 104 -10.48 1.72 -4.98
CA ALA A 104 -10.93 2.84 -5.80
C ALA A 104 -11.88 2.33 -6.91
N THR A 105 -13.06 1.88 -6.52
CA THR A 105 -13.99 1.09 -7.35
C THR A 105 -14.81 1.92 -8.34
N GLY A 106 -14.66 3.25 -8.38
CA GLY A 106 -15.54 4.15 -9.13
C GLY A 106 -16.80 4.54 -8.36
N TYR A 107 -17.32 3.69 -7.50
CA TYR A 107 -18.47 4.01 -6.63
C TYR A 107 -18.08 4.82 -5.40
N ASN A 108 -16.81 4.82 -5.01
CA ASN A 108 -16.29 5.53 -3.85
C ASN A 108 -15.46 6.78 -4.20
N GLU A 109 -15.44 7.22 -5.45
CA GLU A 109 -14.62 8.36 -5.93
C GLU A 109 -14.78 9.61 -5.06
N LYS A 110 -16.01 9.94 -4.67
CA LYS A 110 -16.30 11.12 -3.82
C LYS A 110 -15.64 11.06 -2.43
N TYR A 111 -15.18 9.88 -2.00
CA TYR A 111 -14.53 9.67 -0.71
C TYR A 111 -13.00 9.59 -0.82
N LEU A 112 -12.43 9.45 -2.02
CA LEU A 112 -10.99 9.40 -2.21
C LEU A 112 -10.22 10.59 -1.62
N PRO A 113 -10.77 11.83 -1.57
CA PRO A 113 -10.11 12.94 -0.86
C PRO A 113 -9.79 12.65 0.62
N LEU A 114 -10.55 11.77 1.29
CA LEU A 114 -10.27 11.34 2.67
C LEU A 114 -8.92 10.66 2.84
N LEU A 115 -8.32 10.13 1.77
CA LEU A 115 -6.98 9.56 1.81
C LEU A 115 -5.92 10.61 2.14
N ALA A 116 -6.08 11.84 1.66
CA ALA A 116 -5.20 12.95 2.02
C ALA A 116 -5.30 13.29 3.51
N GLU A 117 -6.52 13.29 4.06
CA GLU A 117 -6.76 13.54 5.49
C GLU A 117 -6.15 12.42 6.36
N ALA A 118 -6.40 11.16 6.00
CA ALA A 118 -5.85 10.01 6.69
C ALA A 118 -4.32 10.01 6.69
N SER A 119 -3.70 10.27 5.53
CA SER A 119 -2.24 10.36 5.39
C SER A 119 -1.67 11.53 6.19
N ALA A 120 -2.28 12.72 6.12
CA ALA A 120 -1.85 13.89 6.89
C ALA A 120 -1.99 13.69 8.40
N ALA A 121 -2.98 12.90 8.85
CA ALA A 121 -3.13 12.51 10.23
C ALA A 121 -2.11 11.45 10.68
N GLY A 122 -1.25 10.94 9.78
CA GLY A 122 -0.21 9.95 10.07
C GLY A 122 -0.69 8.51 10.06
N HIS A 123 -1.84 8.22 9.45
CA HIS A 123 -2.25 6.85 9.15
C HIS A 123 -1.52 6.35 7.92
N GLN A 124 -1.22 5.06 7.89
CA GLN A 124 -0.63 4.41 6.72
C GLN A 124 -1.70 4.09 5.69
N ILE A 125 -1.43 4.40 4.42
CA ILE A 125 -2.23 3.96 3.29
C ILE A 125 -1.50 2.81 2.60
N ALA A 126 -2.22 1.73 2.30
CA ALA A 126 -1.75 0.53 1.63
C ALA A 126 -2.70 0.14 0.49
N LEU A 127 -2.22 -0.68 -0.45
CA LEU A 127 -2.99 -1.05 -1.64
C LEU A 127 -3.89 -2.27 -1.36
N HIS A 128 -5.12 -2.23 -1.87
CA HIS A 128 -6.00 -3.38 -1.85
C HIS A 128 -6.43 -3.78 -3.27
N SER A 129 -7.27 -3.00 -3.92
CA SER A 129 -7.72 -3.25 -5.28
C SER A 129 -8.38 -2.00 -5.89
N ALA A 130 -8.34 -1.86 -7.21
CA ALA A 130 -9.13 -0.84 -7.90
C ALA A 130 -10.58 -1.25 -8.06
N SER A 131 -10.86 -2.52 -8.34
CA SER A 131 -12.20 -3.01 -8.68
C SER A 131 -12.85 -3.81 -7.55
N HIS A 132 -12.06 -4.55 -6.79
CA HIS A 132 -12.45 -5.56 -5.82
C HIS A 132 -13.34 -6.69 -6.41
N GLU A 133 -13.29 -6.88 -7.73
CA GLU A 133 -14.03 -7.93 -8.44
C GLU A 133 -13.15 -9.16 -8.62
N TYR A 134 -13.39 -10.22 -7.85
CA TYR A 134 -12.55 -11.44 -7.84
C TYR A 134 -12.38 -12.08 -9.22
N SER A 135 -13.43 -12.06 -10.08
CA SER A 135 -13.37 -12.58 -11.44
C SER A 135 -12.36 -11.85 -12.30
N ASP A 136 -12.19 -10.56 -12.06
CA ASP A 136 -11.35 -9.69 -12.85
C ASP A 136 -9.91 -9.71 -12.35
N ILE A 137 -9.71 -9.50 -11.04
CA ILE A 137 -8.38 -9.41 -10.44
C ILE A 137 -7.64 -10.76 -10.39
N TYR A 138 -8.37 -11.88 -10.33
CA TYR A 138 -7.77 -13.21 -10.21
C TYR A 138 -7.89 -14.05 -11.48
N CYS A 139 -8.23 -13.48 -12.63
CA CYS A 139 -8.19 -14.23 -13.89
C CYS A 139 -6.76 -14.43 -14.43
N GLY A 140 -5.75 -13.80 -13.83
CA GLY A 140 -4.33 -13.97 -14.14
C GLY A 140 -3.46 -12.96 -13.41
N SER A 141 -2.15 -13.18 -13.44
CA SER A 141 -1.19 -12.28 -12.81
C SER A 141 -1.23 -10.88 -13.43
N ASP A 142 -1.24 -10.78 -14.76
CA ASP A 142 -1.30 -9.50 -15.46
C ASP A 142 -2.54 -8.69 -15.07
N ALA A 143 -3.68 -9.36 -14.92
CA ALA A 143 -4.94 -8.72 -14.52
C ALA A 143 -4.85 -8.13 -13.10
N TYR A 144 -4.25 -8.87 -12.17
CA TYR A 144 -4.00 -8.38 -10.82
C TYR A 144 -3.12 -7.12 -10.82
N TRP A 145 -2.01 -7.12 -11.60
CA TRP A 145 -1.12 -5.97 -11.66
C TRP A 145 -1.71 -4.78 -12.41
N GLN A 146 -2.58 -5.01 -13.38
CA GLN A 146 -3.36 -3.94 -14.03
C GLN A 146 -4.32 -3.28 -13.04
N ASP A 147 -4.99 -4.07 -12.20
CA ASP A 147 -5.87 -3.56 -11.15
C ASP A 147 -5.10 -2.73 -10.11
N ILE A 148 -3.94 -3.21 -9.64
CA ILE A 148 -3.06 -2.45 -8.73
C ILE A 148 -2.55 -1.15 -9.38
N ALA A 149 -2.17 -1.18 -10.66
CA ALA A 149 -1.74 0.02 -11.38
C ALA A 149 -2.88 1.04 -11.52
N LEU A 150 -4.09 0.57 -11.81
CA LEU A 150 -5.30 1.40 -11.87
C LEU A 150 -5.63 2.01 -10.50
N LEU A 151 -5.51 1.23 -9.41
CA LEU A 151 -5.66 1.75 -8.05
C LEU A 151 -4.70 2.91 -7.80
N LYS A 152 -3.40 2.71 -8.05
CA LYS A 152 -2.38 3.74 -7.87
C LYS A 152 -2.69 5.00 -8.68
N GLN A 153 -3.10 4.84 -9.93
CA GLN A 153 -3.50 5.96 -10.78
C GLN A 153 -4.67 6.76 -10.16
N ARG A 154 -5.70 6.06 -9.65
CA ARG A 154 -6.90 6.72 -9.09
C ARG A 154 -6.63 7.43 -7.76
N VAL A 155 -5.72 6.92 -6.94
CA VAL A 155 -5.41 7.52 -5.64
C VAL A 155 -4.29 8.57 -5.71
N SER A 156 -3.50 8.60 -6.78
CA SER A 156 -2.36 9.53 -6.95
C SER A 156 -2.69 11.03 -6.85
N PRO A 157 -3.91 11.51 -7.17
CA PRO A 157 -4.27 12.91 -6.95
C PRO A 157 -4.32 13.32 -5.47
N TYR A 158 -4.40 12.36 -4.55
CA TYR A 158 -4.63 12.60 -3.12
C TYR A 158 -3.44 12.26 -2.25
N ILE A 159 -2.61 11.30 -2.69
CA ILE A 159 -1.46 10.76 -1.94
C ILE A 159 -0.31 10.41 -2.88
N ASN A 160 0.91 10.27 -2.34
CA ASN A 160 2.04 9.76 -3.12
C ASN A 160 1.91 8.22 -3.28
N ALA A 161 1.15 7.78 -4.28
CA ALA A 161 0.91 6.36 -4.54
C ALA A 161 2.18 5.58 -4.90
N GLU A 162 3.23 6.26 -5.41
CA GLU A 162 4.49 5.62 -5.78
C GLU A 162 5.36 5.25 -4.57
N SER A 163 5.11 5.85 -3.41
CA SER A 163 5.82 5.49 -2.17
C SER A 163 5.21 4.30 -1.44
N ILE A 164 4.00 3.85 -1.81
CA ILE A 164 3.33 2.74 -1.13
C ILE A 164 4.06 1.44 -1.44
N ARG A 165 4.34 0.65 -0.39
CA ARG A 165 5.04 -0.64 -0.48
C ARG A 165 4.26 -1.80 0.12
N TYR A 166 3.14 -1.56 0.76
CA TYR A 166 2.32 -2.58 1.41
C TYR A 166 1.03 -2.79 0.66
N LEU A 167 0.62 -4.06 0.58
CA LEU A 167 -0.66 -4.43 -0.03
C LEU A 167 -1.32 -5.59 0.73
N ARG A 168 -2.62 -5.74 0.56
CA ARG A 168 -3.38 -6.92 1.00
C ARG A 168 -4.16 -7.47 -0.18
N PHE A 169 -4.06 -8.78 -0.38
CA PHE A 169 -4.85 -9.45 -1.41
C PHE A 169 -6.34 -9.47 -1.01
N PRO A 170 -7.27 -9.11 -1.90
CA PRO A 170 -8.70 -9.31 -1.66
C PRO A 170 -9.01 -10.76 -1.25
N GLY A 171 -9.60 -10.91 -0.04
CA GLY A 171 -9.84 -12.21 0.58
C GLY A 171 -8.61 -12.88 1.22
N GLY A 172 -7.48 -12.19 1.31
CA GLY A 172 -6.23 -12.66 1.92
C GLY A 172 -5.37 -13.56 1.02
N SER A 173 -4.13 -13.80 1.43
CA SER A 173 -3.14 -14.56 0.66
C SER A 173 -3.43 -16.08 0.62
N THR A 174 -4.37 -16.55 1.42
CA THR A 174 -4.80 -17.95 1.49
C THR A 174 -6.18 -18.20 0.88
N ASN A 175 -6.80 -17.17 0.26
CA ASN A 175 -8.11 -17.30 -0.33
C ASN A 175 -8.18 -18.44 -1.36
N THR A 176 -9.32 -19.10 -1.42
CA THR A 176 -9.56 -20.17 -2.38
C THR A 176 -10.26 -19.70 -3.65
N VAL A 177 -10.77 -18.46 -3.66
CA VAL A 177 -11.52 -17.87 -4.78
C VAL A 177 -10.63 -17.69 -5.99
N SER A 178 -9.37 -17.29 -5.78
CA SER A 178 -8.35 -17.15 -6.83
C SER A 178 -8.16 -18.42 -7.66
N ARG A 179 -8.33 -19.61 -7.03
CA ARG A 179 -8.24 -20.90 -7.77
C ARG A 179 -9.34 -21.07 -8.79
N ARG A 180 -10.52 -20.50 -8.53
CA ARG A 180 -11.68 -20.57 -9.43
C ARG A 180 -11.42 -19.83 -10.73
N TYR A 181 -10.73 -18.72 -10.67
CA TYR A 181 -10.52 -17.82 -11.81
C TYR A 181 -9.16 -18.00 -12.48
N GLY A 182 -8.08 -18.09 -11.72
CA GLY A 182 -6.69 -18.15 -12.22
C GLY A 182 -5.96 -19.45 -11.96
N GLY A 183 -6.66 -20.47 -11.41
CA GLY A 183 -6.07 -21.79 -11.18
C GLY A 183 -5.24 -21.91 -9.89
N LYS A 184 -4.81 -23.15 -9.59
CA LYS A 184 -4.17 -23.50 -8.30
C LYS A 184 -2.83 -22.79 -8.03
N GLY A 185 -2.15 -22.31 -9.07
CA GLY A 185 -0.81 -21.70 -8.95
C GLY A 185 -0.80 -20.18 -8.76
N LEU A 186 -1.92 -19.50 -9.05
CA LEU A 186 -1.95 -18.04 -9.15
C LEU A 186 -1.48 -17.35 -7.87
N MET A 187 -2.01 -17.70 -6.70
CA MET A 187 -1.60 -17.03 -5.45
C MET A 187 -0.13 -17.25 -5.10
N LYS A 188 0.44 -18.42 -5.43
CA LYS A 188 1.88 -18.65 -5.24
C LYS A 188 2.69 -17.72 -6.15
N GLN A 189 2.28 -17.58 -7.40
CA GLN A 189 2.91 -16.68 -8.37
C GLN A 189 2.80 -15.24 -7.90
N LEU A 190 1.60 -14.75 -7.56
CA LEU A 190 1.38 -13.39 -7.11
C LEU A 190 2.20 -13.02 -5.87
N LYS A 191 2.30 -13.91 -4.87
CA LYS A 191 3.14 -13.67 -3.69
C LYS A 191 4.61 -13.48 -4.07
N SER A 192 5.14 -14.32 -4.95
CA SER A 192 6.52 -14.17 -5.43
C SER A 192 6.73 -12.88 -6.23
N GLU A 193 5.78 -12.50 -7.07
CA GLU A 193 5.86 -11.27 -7.86
C GLU A 193 5.75 -10.00 -7.00
N VAL A 194 4.93 -10.04 -5.95
CA VAL A 194 4.80 -8.93 -4.97
C VAL A 194 6.17 -8.64 -4.35
N GLU A 195 6.86 -9.66 -3.85
CA GLU A 195 8.19 -9.55 -3.25
C GLU A 195 9.23 -9.08 -4.29
N GLN A 196 9.25 -9.67 -5.49
CA GLN A 196 10.17 -9.28 -6.57
C GLN A 196 9.99 -7.82 -7.02
N LYS A 197 8.79 -7.27 -6.90
CA LYS A 197 8.48 -5.87 -7.20
C LYS A 197 8.72 -4.91 -6.03
N GLY A 198 9.24 -5.40 -4.92
CA GLY A 198 9.55 -4.61 -3.71
C GLY A 198 8.32 -4.22 -2.91
N TYR A 199 7.23 -4.98 -3.01
CA TYR A 199 6.08 -4.85 -2.14
C TYR A 199 6.09 -5.92 -1.06
N GLN A 200 5.40 -5.63 0.06
CA GLN A 200 5.10 -6.58 1.12
C GLN A 200 3.59 -6.82 1.17
N TRP A 201 3.17 -8.07 1.02
CA TRP A 201 1.78 -8.45 1.28
C TRP A 201 1.56 -8.73 2.76
N VAL A 202 0.35 -8.41 3.26
CA VAL A 202 0.03 -8.50 4.69
C VAL A 202 -1.36 -9.10 4.88
N ASP A 203 -1.44 -10.21 5.60
CA ASP A 203 -2.68 -10.79 6.08
C ASP A 203 -2.99 -10.27 7.51
N TRP A 204 -3.78 -11.00 8.26
CA TRP A 204 -4.19 -10.71 9.63
C TRP A 204 -4.17 -11.99 10.48
N ASN A 205 -4.12 -11.82 11.78
CA ASN A 205 -4.24 -12.90 12.76
C ASN A 205 -5.37 -12.66 13.77
N VAL A 206 -6.08 -11.53 13.68
CA VAL A 206 -7.30 -11.23 14.42
C VAL A 206 -8.37 -10.75 13.44
N CYS A 207 -9.53 -11.37 13.42
CA CYS A 207 -10.64 -11.00 12.55
C CYS A 207 -11.82 -10.47 13.37
N ALA A 208 -12.26 -9.26 13.06
CA ALA A 208 -13.42 -8.66 13.72
C ALA A 208 -14.76 -9.26 13.26
N GLU A 209 -14.75 -10.00 12.14
CA GLU A 209 -15.96 -10.57 11.50
C GLU A 209 -17.05 -9.50 11.22
N ASP A 210 -16.64 -8.27 10.96
CA ASP A 210 -17.52 -7.10 10.81
C ASP A 210 -18.20 -7.02 9.43
N ALA A 211 -17.64 -7.71 8.42
CA ALA A 211 -18.17 -7.77 7.06
C ALA A 211 -18.83 -9.13 6.72
N VAL A 212 -18.86 -10.09 7.66
CA VAL A 212 -19.50 -11.40 7.43
C VAL A 212 -20.98 -11.37 7.76
N GLY A 213 -21.79 -11.84 6.83
CA GLY A 213 -23.27 -12.07 6.88
C GLY A 213 -24.05 -11.30 7.94
N GLY A 214 -25.00 -10.47 7.56
CA GLY A 214 -25.94 -9.84 8.50
C GLY A 214 -25.34 -8.76 9.38
N LYS A 215 -24.96 -7.66 9.23
CA LYS A 215 -24.53 -6.47 10.00
C LYS A 215 -24.37 -6.74 11.51
N PRO A 216 -23.25 -7.27 11.99
CA PRO A 216 -23.03 -7.53 13.40
C PRO A 216 -23.10 -6.23 14.20
N SER A 217 -23.58 -6.32 15.45
CA SER A 217 -23.60 -5.16 16.35
C SER A 217 -22.16 -4.76 16.77
N ALA A 218 -21.97 -3.51 17.18
CA ALA A 218 -20.69 -3.03 17.71
C ALA A 218 -20.17 -3.93 18.86
N SER A 219 -21.05 -4.34 19.76
CA SER A 219 -20.69 -5.24 20.86
C SER A 219 -20.29 -6.67 20.38
N THR A 220 -20.83 -7.13 19.26
CA THR A 220 -20.41 -8.42 18.66
C THR A 220 -19.04 -8.30 18.04
N ILE A 221 -18.78 -7.23 17.29
CA ILE A 221 -17.47 -6.92 16.69
C ILE A 221 -16.40 -6.83 17.78
N PHE A 222 -16.65 -6.07 18.84
CA PHE A 222 -15.76 -5.97 19.99
C PHE A 222 -15.43 -7.34 20.59
N ARG A 223 -16.46 -8.15 20.90
CA ARG A 223 -16.25 -9.51 21.46
C ARG A 223 -15.43 -10.41 20.53
N ASN A 224 -15.65 -10.31 19.20
CA ASN A 224 -14.87 -11.07 18.23
C ASN A 224 -13.42 -10.69 18.28
N VAL A 225 -13.09 -9.40 18.28
CA VAL A 225 -11.71 -8.90 18.38
C VAL A 225 -11.04 -9.39 19.67
N VAL A 226 -11.72 -9.27 20.82
CA VAL A 226 -11.18 -9.73 22.10
C VAL A 226 -10.95 -11.25 22.11
N ARG A 227 -11.94 -12.01 21.62
CA ARG A 227 -11.82 -13.48 21.53
C ARG A 227 -10.68 -13.92 20.62
N GLU A 228 -10.56 -13.33 19.44
CA GLU A 228 -9.52 -13.69 18.47
C GLU A 228 -8.13 -13.24 18.92
N THR A 229 -8.05 -12.12 19.64
CA THR A 229 -6.76 -11.68 20.23
C THR A 229 -6.26 -12.71 21.25
N GLY A 230 -7.12 -13.21 22.14
CA GLY A 230 -6.74 -14.23 23.12
C GLY A 230 -5.45 -13.87 23.87
N GLU A 231 -4.45 -14.76 23.81
CA GLU A 231 -3.13 -14.58 24.42
C GLU A 231 -2.08 -14.00 23.46
N GLN A 232 -2.46 -13.62 22.24
CA GLN A 232 -1.54 -13.06 21.26
C GLN A 232 -0.98 -11.72 21.76
N THR A 233 0.31 -11.49 21.53
CA THR A 233 1.00 -10.24 21.89
C THR A 233 1.30 -9.36 20.66
N GLN A 234 1.12 -9.90 19.46
CA GLN A 234 1.38 -9.24 18.18
C GLN A 234 0.16 -9.43 17.29
N CYS A 235 -0.63 -8.37 17.10
CA CYS A 235 -1.92 -8.46 16.46
C CYS A 235 -2.00 -7.56 15.21
N ILE A 236 -2.44 -8.14 14.10
CA ILE A 236 -2.91 -7.41 12.94
C ILE A 236 -4.42 -7.69 12.83
N VAL A 237 -5.22 -6.67 13.11
CA VAL A 237 -6.69 -6.79 13.22
C VAL A 237 -7.33 -6.44 11.88
N LEU A 238 -8.02 -7.40 11.27
CA LEU A 238 -8.87 -7.14 10.10
C LEU A 238 -10.19 -6.54 10.51
N MET A 239 -10.47 -5.37 10.01
CA MET A 239 -11.75 -4.66 10.03
C MET A 239 -12.01 -4.03 8.66
N HIS A 240 -13.19 -3.44 8.46
CA HIS A 240 -13.53 -2.76 7.22
C HIS A 240 -14.12 -1.37 7.51
N ASP A 241 -13.79 -0.41 6.65
CA ASP A 241 -14.41 0.92 6.64
C ASP A 241 -15.26 1.15 5.37
N SER A 242 -15.79 0.06 4.83
CA SER A 242 -16.72 0.04 3.70
C SER A 242 -18.07 0.71 4.05
N SER A 243 -18.86 1.02 3.04
CA SER A 243 -20.18 1.66 3.24
C SER A 243 -21.18 0.82 4.05
N SER A 244 -20.96 -0.47 4.19
CA SER A 244 -21.83 -1.41 4.92
C SER A 244 -21.43 -1.64 6.38
N THR A 245 -20.22 -1.24 6.79
CA THR A 245 -19.60 -1.58 8.09
C THR A 245 -19.61 -0.42 9.09
N ARG A 246 -20.68 0.37 9.15
CA ARG A 246 -20.80 1.49 10.10
C ARG A 246 -20.63 1.05 11.55
N THR A 247 -21.10 -0.14 11.90
CA THR A 247 -20.98 -0.70 13.25
C THR A 247 -19.54 -0.95 13.68
N THR A 248 -18.61 -1.07 12.73
CA THR A 248 -17.17 -1.11 13.00
C THR A 248 -16.68 0.20 13.61
N ALA A 249 -17.06 1.32 13.02
CA ALA A 249 -16.74 2.65 13.60
C ALA A 249 -17.34 2.83 14.99
N GLU A 250 -18.55 2.28 15.24
CA GLU A 250 -19.21 2.32 16.53
C GLU A 250 -18.51 1.43 17.59
N ALA A 251 -17.88 0.31 17.16
CA ALA A 251 -17.14 -0.59 18.04
C ALA A 251 -15.72 -0.09 18.36
N LEU A 252 -15.17 0.77 17.53
CA LEU A 252 -13.75 1.13 17.54
C LEU A 252 -13.28 1.78 18.86
N PRO A 253 -14.03 2.68 19.51
CA PRO A 253 -13.65 3.22 20.80
C PRO A 253 -13.43 2.16 21.88
N ASP A 254 -14.31 1.17 21.97
CA ASP A 254 -14.19 0.08 22.95
C ASP A 254 -13.02 -0.84 22.62
N ILE A 255 -12.80 -1.15 21.34
CA ILE A 255 -11.65 -1.94 20.87
C ILE A 255 -10.34 -1.24 21.25
N ILE A 256 -10.22 0.06 20.99
CA ILE A 256 -9.02 0.83 21.30
C ILE A 256 -8.79 0.89 22.81
N ALA A 257 -9.83 1.16 23.60
CA ALA A 257 -9.74 1.19 25.04
C ALA A 257 -9.24 -0.16 25.58
N TRP A 258 -9.83 -1.25 25.12
CA TRP A 258 -9.43 -2.58 25.56
C TRP A 258 -7.95 -2.91 25.25
N TYR A 259 -7.45 -2.60 24.05
CA TYR A 259 -6.05 -2.81 23.71
C TYR A 259 -5.12 -1.94 24.57
N LYS A 260 -5.49 -0.68 24.84
CA LYS A 260 -4.74 0.20 25.76
C LYS A 260 -4.66 -0.38 27.16
N ASP A 261 -5.81 -0.79 27.72
CA ASP A 261 -5.92 -1.36 29.06
C ASP A 261 -5.15 -2.67 29.21
N ASN A 262 -4.96 -3.41 28.11
CA ASN A 262 -4.17 -4.63 28.06
C ASN A 262 -2.70 -4.40 27.65
N GLY A 263 -2.24 -3.15 27.60
CA GLY A 263 -0.83 -2.78 27.45
C GLY A 263 -0.27 -2.96 26.03
N PHE A 264 -1.13 -2.91 24.98
CA PHE A 264 -0.66 -2.95 23.61
C PHE A 264 -0.21 -1.56 23.14
N ALA A 265 0.93 -1.50 22.47
CA ALA A 265 1.33 -0.35 21.69
C ALA A 265 0.65 -0.39 20.32
N PHE A 266 0.14 0.76 19.86
CA PHE A 266 -0.48 0.86 18.54
C PHE A 266 0.57 1.20 17.50
N CYS A 267 0.62 0.41 16.41
CA CYS A 267 1.56 0.57 15.31
C CYS A 267 0.82 0.56 13.97
N THR A 268 1.41 1.19 12.96
CA THR A 268 1.05 0.91 11.57
C THR A 268 1.78 -0.36 11.09
N VAL A 269 1.30 -0.96 10.02
CA VAL A 269 1.90 -2.19 9.49
C VAL A 269 3.38 -1.97 9.13
N GLU A 270 3.72 -0.83 8.52
CA GLU A 270 5.09 -0.54 8.11
C GLU A 270 6.10 -0.43 9.27
N GLN A 271 5.62 -0.18 10.49
CA GLN A 271 6.48 -0.09 11.67
C GLN A 271 6.87 -1.46 12.24
N VAL A 272 6.14 -2.52 11.91
CA VAL A 272 6.30 -3.85 12.52
C VAL A 272 6.46 -4.99 11.52
N VAL A 273 6.10 -4.80 10.27
CA VAL A 273 6.25 -5.77 9.18
C VAL A 273 7.35 -5.27 8.25
N PRO A 274 8.52 -5.93 8.19
CA PRO A 274 9.62 -5.49 7.32
C PRO A 274 9.29 -5.67 5.84
N LEU A 275 9.90 -4.85 5.00
CA LEU A 275 9.91 -5.07 3.54
C LEU A 275 10.80 -6.28 3.20
N PRO A 276 10.54 -6.96 2.06
CA PRO A 276 11.30 -8.13 1.63
C PRO A 276 12.75 -7.83 1.29
#